data_06988471e65e174d63547b33b267ee1c
#
_entry.id   06988471e65e174d63547b33b267ee1c
#
_cell.length_a   1.000
_cell.length_b   1.000
_cell.length_c   1.000
_cell.angle_alpha   90.00
_cell.angle_beta   90.00
_cell.angle_gamma   90.00
#
_symmetry.space_group_name_H-M   'P 1'
#
loop_
_entity.id
_entity.type
_entity.pdbx_description
1 polymer ?
#
loop_
_entity_poly.entity_id
_entity_poly.type
_entity_poly.pdbx_seq_one_letter_code
_entity_poly.pdbx_strand_id
1 'polypeptide(L)'
;KKPKLNKLGTQEWNNTKSKVHGAVEEVAKDLVALYAARQKEKGYQFGPDTVWQREFEEMFPYEETQDQLTAIEDTKRDMESTRIMDRLICGDVGYGKTEVAIRAAFKAVQEGKQVAYLVPTTILAQQIYNTFEQRMKNFPVTVAQLSSFRTSMEFMESISELIIGFVDFAISTH
;
A
#
# COMPACT_ATOMS: atom_id res chain seq x y z
N LYS A 1 -8.02 20.98 -23.60
CA LYS A 1 -9.33 21.21 -24.26
C LYS A 1 -10.25 21.87 -23.25
N LYS A 2 -10.96 22.95 -23.63
CA LYS A 2 -11.99 23.54 -22.75
C LYS A 2 -13.16 22.55 -22.63
N PRO A 3 -13.68 22.27 -21.42
CA PRO A 3 -14.82 21.40 -21.24
C PRO A 3 -16.07 22.01 -21.89
N LYS A 4 -16.92 21.17 -22.51
CA LYS A 4 -18.19 21.58 -23.05
C LYS A 4 -19.18 21.86 -21.90
N LEU A 5 -19.71 23.04 -21.82
CA LEU A 5 -20.74 23.41 -20.84
C LEU A 5 -22.08 22.87 -21.27
N ASN A 6 -22.75 22.11 -20.41
CA ASN A 6 -24.12 21.66 -20.64
C ASN A 6 -25.12 22.70 -20.12
N LYS A 7 -26.23 22.92 -20.83
CA LYS A 7 -27.33 23.76 -20.34
C LYS A 7 -28.09 22.98 -19.26
N LEU A 8 -28.41 23.64 -18.15
CA LEU A 8 -29.26 23.09 -17.09
C LEU A 8 -30.62 22.67 -17.62
N GLY A 9 -31.14 21.52 -17.21
CA GLY A 9 -32.46 21.01 -17.57
C GLY A 9 -32.57 20.42 -18.98
N THR A 10 -31.48 20.27 -19.74
CA THR A 10 -31.51 19.66 -21.07
C THR A 10 -31.47 18.15 -21.04
N GLN A 11 -32.03 17.51 -22.07
CA GLN A 11 -31.96 16.06 -22.27
C GLN A 11 -30.49 15.56 -22.41
N GLU A 12 -29.61 16.40 -22.96
CA GLU A 12 -28.18 16.11 -23.10
C GLU A 12 -27.50 15.83 -21.73
N TRP A 13 -27.83 16.61 -20.70
CA TRP A 13 -27.37 16.40 -19.34
C TRP A 13 -27.90 15.10 -18.73
N ASN A 14 -29.17 14.81 -18.92
CA ASN A 14 -29.78 13.57 -18.43
C ASN A 14 -29.16 12.33 -19.10
N ASN A 15 -28.91 12.38 -20.40
CA ASN A 15 -28.26 11.33 -21.14
C ASN A 15 -26.81 11.13 -20.64
N THR A 16 -26.08 12.21 -20.34
CA THR A 16 -24.72 12.14 -19.77
C THR A 16 -24.74 11.49 -18.40
N LYS A 17 -25.64 11.88 -17.51
CA LYS A 17 -25.82 11.26 -16.19
C LYS A 17 -26.12 9.75 -16.29
N SER A 18 -27.07 9.40 -17.14
CA SER A 18 -27.45 7.99 -17.34
C SER A 18 -26.27 7.15 -17.86
N LYS A 19 -25.49 7.69 -18.80
CA LYS A 19 -24.30 7.03 -19.32
C LYS A 19 -23.21 6.83 -18.25
N VAL A 20 -22.96 7.87 -17.43
CA VAL A 20 -22.01 7.79 -16.31
C VAL A 20 -22.51 6.80 -15.27
N HIS A 21 -23.80 6.82 -14.93
CA HIS A 21 -24.39 5.88 -13.97
C HIS A 21 -24.23 4.42 -14.44
N GLY A 22 -24.49 4.14 -15.72
CA GLY A 22 -24.27 2.80 -16.27
C GLY A 22 -22.81 2.34 -16.22
N ALA A 23 -21.87 3.24 -16.53
CA ALA A 23 -20.44 2.92 -16.43
C ALA A 23 -19.99 2.67 -14.98
N VAL A 24 -20.50 3.45 -14.01
CA VAL A 24 -20.22 3.23 -12.58
C VAL A 24 -20.82 1.91 -12.10
N GLU A 25 -22.01 1.55 -12.55
CA GLU A 25 -22.65 0.27 -12.20
C GLU A 25 -21.83 -0.93 -12.71
N GLU A 26 -21.29 -0.84 -13.92
CA GLU A 26 -20.42 -1.88 -14.50
C GLU A 26 -19.15 -2.07 -13.67
N VAL A 27 -18.44 -0.97 -13.35
CA VAL A 27 -17.25 -1.01 -12.47
C VAL A 27 -17.61 -1.56 -11.08
N ALA A 28 -18.76 -1.20 -10.52
CA ALA A 28 -19.18 -1.71 -9.23
C ALA A 28 -19.42 -3.24 -9.25
N LYS A 29 -20.00 -3.77 -10.33
CA LYS A 29 -20.20 -5.22 -10.50
C LYS A 29 -18.85 -5.98 -10.54
N ASP A 30 -17.89 -5.45 -11.27
CA ASP A 30 -16.54 -6.03 -11.36
C ASP A 30 -15.84 -6.03 -10.00
N LEU A 31 -15.94 -4.93 -9.25
CA LEU A 31 -15.40 -4.82 -7.91
C LEU A 31 -16.06 -5.82 -6.94
N VAL A 32 -17.38 -5.95 -6.97
CA VAL A 32 -18.09 -6.93 -6.12
C VAL A 32 -17.66 -8.36 -6.45
N ALA A 33 -17.48 -8.70 -7.73
CA ALA A 33 -16.99 -10.01 -8.14
C ALA A 33 -15.55 -10.27 -7.63
N LEU A 34 -14.68 -9.27 -7.72
CA LEU A 34 -13.31 -9.34 -7.20
C LEU A 34 -13.29 -9.52 -5.67
N TYR A 35 -14.11 -8.77 -4.94
CA TYR A 35 -14.25 -8.92 -3.49
C TYR A 35 -14.76 -10.32 -3.10
N ALA A 36 -15.78 -10.82 -3.81
CA ALA A 36 -16.31 -12.16 -3.56
C ALA A 36 -15.27 -13.26 -3.83
N ALA A 37 -14.43 -13.09 -4.84
CA ALA A 37 -13.32 -14.00 -5.13
C ALA A 37 -12.28 -13.97 -4.00
N ARG A 38 -11.85 -12.78 -3.56
CA ARG A 38 -10.92 -12.63 -2.44
C ARG A 38 -11.42 -13.27 -1.14
N GLN A 39 -12.70 -13.12 -0.82
CA GLN A 39 -13.27 -13.70 0.42
C GLN A 39 -13.30 -15.24 0.42
N LYS A 40 -13.24 -15.88 -0.74
CA LYS A 40 -13.17 -17.34 -0.85
C LYS A 40 -11.75 -17.88 -0.67
N GLU A 41 -10.75 -17.08 -0.94
CA GLU A 41 -9.36 -17.47 -0.80
C GLU A 41 -8.90 -17.32 0.64
N LYS A 42 -7.98 -18.18 1.05
CA LYS A 42 -7.30 -18.05 2.35
C LYS A 42 -6.05 -17.19 2.18
N GLY A 43 -5.93 -16.17 3.00
CA GLY A 43 -4.73 -15.36 3.12
C GLY A 43 -3.61 -16.10 3.85
N TYR A 44 -2.41 -15.58 3.73
CA TYR A 44 -1.31 -15.99 4.60
C TYR A 44 -1.58 -15.47 6.01
N GLN A 45 -1.51 -16.34 6.99
CA GLN A 45 -1.68 -15.99 8.40
C GLN A 45 -0.30 -15.74 9.01
N PHE A 46 -0.03 -14.50 9.37
CA PHE A 46 1.21 -14.12 10.04
C PHE A 46 1.17 -14.55 11.52
N GLY A 47 2.34 -14.84 12.08
CA GLY A 47 2.49 -15.14 13.50
C GLY A 47 2.39 -13.89 14.39
N PRO A 48 2.43 -14.07 15.73
CA PRO A 48 2.49 -12.95 16.67
C PRO A 48 3.79 -12.15 16.53
N ASP A 49 3.81 -10.93 17.07
CA ASP A 49 4.98 -10.06 17.01
C ASP A 49 6.23 -10.70 17.60
N THR A 50 7.29 -10.68 16.82
CA THR A 50 8.62 -11.14 17.25
C THR A 50 9.31 -10.11 18.16
N VAL A 51 10.46 -10.45 18.72
CA VAL A 51 11.31 -9.51 19.46
C VAL A 51 11.76 -8.37 18.53
N TRP A 52 12.13 -8.69 17.29
CA TRP A 52 12.56 -7.68 16.30
C TRP A 52 11.42 -6.70 15.91
N GLN A 53 10.18 -7.17 15.87
CA GLN A 53 9.02 -6.27 15.64
C GLN A 53 8.92 -5.24 16.75
N ARG A 54 9.06 -5.65 18.01
CA ARG A 54 8.99 -4.76 19.16
C ARG A 54 10.15 -3.76 19.17
N GLU A 55 11.38 -4.24 18.98
CA GLU A 55 12.57 -3.38 18.87
C GLU A 55 12.41 -2.35 17.73
N PHE A 56 11.91 -2.78 16.58
CA PHE A 56 11.64 -1.90 15.44
C PHE A 56 10.61 -0.81 15.78
N GLU A 57 9.57 -1.16 16.51
CA GLU A 57 8.53 -0.21 16.92
C GLU A 57 9.03 0.76 18.00
N GLU A 58 9.81 0.29 18.98
CA GLU A 58 10.43 1.11 20.01
C GLU A 58 11.45 2.13 19.46
N MET A 59 12.04 1.85 18.29
CA MET A 59 12.93 2.78 17.59
C MET A 59 12.18 3.93 16.89
N PHE A 60 10.87 3.97 16.96
CA PHE A 60 10.11 5.09 16.41
C PHE A 60 10.35 6.36 17.25
N PRO A 61 10.82 7.49 16.64
CA PRO A 61 11.31 8.63 17.39
C PRO A 61 10.23 9.55 17.96
N TYR A 62 8.95 9.22 17.76
CA TYR A 62 7.81 10.02 18.18
C TYR A 62 6.88 9.20 19.06
N GLU A 63 6.11 9.89 19.91
CA GLU A 63 4.99 9.28 20.63
C GLU A 63 3.82 9.04 19.68
N GLU A 64 3.29 7.83 19.69
CA GLU A 64 2.11 7.48 18.91
C GLU A 64 0.85 8.07 19.54
N THR A 65 -0.05 8.53 18.69
CA THR A 65 -1.40 8.87 19.15
C THR A 65 -2.22 7.60 19.38
N GLN A 66 -3.28 7.70 20.20
CA GLN A 66 -4.16 6.56 20.46
C GLN A 66 -4.77 5.98 19.17
N ASP A 67 -5.10 6.83 18.19
CA ASP A 67 -5.65 6.39 16.91
C ASP A 67 -4.61 5.66 16.07
N GLN A 68 -3.35 6.07 16.12
CA GLN A 68 -2.26 5.35 15.45
C GLN A 68 -2.05 3.97 16.07
N LEU A 69 -2.02 3.86 17.39
CA LEU A 69 -1.92 2.58 18.09
C LEU A 69 -3.08 1.65 17.71
N THR A 70 -4.30 2.15 17.74
CA THR A 70 -5.50 1.38 17.33
C THR A 70 -5.39 0.90 15.89
N ALA A 71 -4.96 1.76 14.96
CA ALA A 71 -4.78 1.40 13.55
C ALA A 71 -3.68 0.34 13.35
N ILE A 72 -2.58 0.43 14.11
CA ILE A 72 -1.49 -0.56 14.09
C ILE A 72 -1.98 -1.91 14.61
N GLU A 73 -2.64 -1.94 15.77
CA GLU A 73 -3.16 -3.16 16.37
C GLU A 73 -4.21 -3.84 15.47
N ASP A 74 -5.12 -3.08 14.91
CA ASP A 74 -6.13 -3.58 13.98
C ASP A 74 -5.49 -4.17 12.72
N THR A 75 -4.48 -3.51 12.17
CA THR A 75 -3.75 -3.99 10.99
C THR A 75 -3.03 -5.30 11.30
N LYS A 76 -2.34 -5.40 12.43
CA LYS A 76 -1.69 -6.63 12.89
C LYS A 76 -2.69 -7.77 13.11
N ARG A 77 -3.82 -7.48 13.72
CA ARG A 77 -4.91 -8.46 13.93
C ARG A 77 -5.44 -9.01 12.61
N ASP A 78 -5.61 -8.15 11.60
CA ASP A 78 -6.01 -8.61 10.27
C ASP A 78 -4.94 -9.51 9.63
N MET A 79 -3.66 -9.14 9.74
CA MET A 79 -2.54 -9.94 9.23
C MET A 79 -2.44 -11.31 9.92
N GLU A 80 -2.75 -11.38 11.20
CA GLU A 80 -2.75 -12.61 12.01
C GLU A 80 -4.00 -13.47 11.79
N SER A 81 -4.94 -13.01 10.97
CA SER A 81 -6.12 -13.77 10.58
C SER A 81 -5.86 -14.58 9.30
N THR A 82 -6.72 -15.57 9.02
CA THR A 82 -6.69 -16.33 7.76
C THR A 82 -7.36 -15.61 6.59
N ARG A 83 -7.92 -14.42 6.83
CA ARG A 83 -8.55 -13.61 5.78
C ARG A 83 -7.51 -12.78 5.05
N ILE A 84 -7.69 -12.63 3.73
CA ILE A 84 -6.89 -11.67 2.97
C ILE A 84 -7.23 -10.26 3.48
N MET A 85 -6.23 -9.57 4.03
CA MET A 85 -6.39 -8.20 4.52
C MET A 85 -6.65 -7.24 3.37
N ASP A 86 -7.68 -6.41 3.52
CA ASP A 86 -7.96 -5.27 2.66
C ASP A 86 -8.46 -4.13 3.56
N ARG A 87 -7.52 -3.35 4.08
CA ARG A 87 -7.76 -2.33 5.11
C ARG A 87 -7.50 -0.93 4.58
N LEU A 88 -8.46 -0.05 4.71
CA LEU A 88 -8.32 1.37 4.44
C LEU A 88 -7.91 2.10 5.71
N ILE A 89 -6.77 2.80 5.66
CA ILE A 89 -6.30 3.69 6.73
C ILE A 89 -6.62 5.14 6.34
N CYS A 90 -7.57 5.74 7.04
CA CYS A 90 -7.97 7.13 6.84
C CYS A 90 -7.30 8.05 7.87
N GLY A 91 -6.88 9.21 7.44
CA GLY A 91 -6.30 10.25 8.31
C GLY A 91 -5.83 11.44 7.48
N ASP A 92 -5.70 12.59 8.10
CA ASP A 92 -5.21 13.80 7.45
C ASP A 92 -3.72 13.73 7.08
N VAL A 93 -3.25 14.69 6.29
CA VAL A 93 -1.84 14.80 5.91
C VAL A 93 -0.99 15.05 7.17
N GLY A 94 0.12 14.32 7.30
CA GLY A 94 1.03 14.45 8.44
C GLY A 94 0.68 13.60 9.67
N TYR A 95 -0.46 12.90 9.70
CA TYR A 95 -0.88 12.05 10.84
C TYR A 95 -0.23 10.66 10.89
N GLY A 96 0.90 10.46 10.25
CA GLY A 96 1.72 9.26 10.41
C GLY A 96 1.14 7.97 9.81
N LYS A 97 0.21 8.05 8.85
CA LYS A 97 -0.34 6.86 8.15
C LYS A 97 0.74 5.92 7.58
N THR A 98 1.86 6.51 7.15
CA THR A 98 3.00 5.77 6.61
C THR A 98 3.62 4.86 7.65
N GLU A 99 3.68 5.26 8.92
CA GLU A 99 4.25 4.42 10.00
C GLU A 99 3.42 3.15 10.23
N VAL A 100 2.09 3.24 10.14
CA VAL A 100 1.21 2.05 10.20
C VAL A 100 1.57 1.06 9.10
N ALA A 101 1.74 1.56 7.87
CA ALA A 101 2.12 0.73 6.73
C ALA A 101 3.55 0.15 6.86
N ILE A 102 4.50 0.93 7.39
CA ILE A 102 5.88 0.48 7.62
C ILE A 102 5.92 -0.67 8.63
N ARG A 103 5.18 -0.59 9.74
CA ARG A 103 5.13 -1.66 10.75
C ARG A 103 4.50 -2.95 10.21
N ALA A 104 3.42 -2.81 9.45
CA ALA A 104 2.80 -3.95 8.78
C ALA A 104 3.76 -4.60 7.76
N ALA A 105 4.45 -3.78 6.99
CA ALA A 105 5.42 -4.23 6.01
C ALA A 105 6.61 -4.93 6.65
N PHE A 106 7.16 -4.39 7.75
CA PHE A 106 8.24 -5.04 8.50
C PHE A 106 7.82 -6.41 9.05
N LYS A 107 6.58 -6.52 9.59
CA LYS A 107 6.01 -7.80 10.03
C LYS A 107 5.96 -8.83 8.90
N ALA A 108 5.58 -8.41 7.69
CA ALA A 108 5.52 -9.31 6.54
C ALA A 108 6.91 -9.83 6.13
N VAL A 109 7.91 -8.96 6.12
CA VAL A 109 9.29 -9.32 5.73
C VAL A 109 9.93 -10.28 6.72
N GLN A 110 9.69 -10.12 8.01
CA GLN A 110 10.21 -11.05 9.03
C GLN A 110 9.79 -12.50 8.81
N GLU A 111 8.68 -12.73 8.13
CA GLU A 111 8.20 -14.06 7.75
C GLU A 111 8.53 -14.43 6.29
N GLY A 112 9.52 -13.76 5.72
CA GLY A 112 10.04 -14.05 4.38
C GLY A 112 9.06 -13.67 3.26
N LYS A 113 8.16 -12.72 3.49
CA LYS A 113 7.26 -12.20 2.45
C LYS A 113 7.83 -10.92 1.86
N GLN A 114 7.72 -10.78 0.56
CA GLN A 114 8.06 -9.55 -0.14
C GLN A 114 6.91 -8.56 -0.07
N VAL A 115 7.22 -7.28 0.01
CA VAL A 115 6.25 -6.19 0.09
C VAL A 115 6.39 -5.25 -1.09
N ALA A 116 5.31 -5.00 -1.81
CA ALA A 116 5.21 -3.97 -2.83
C ALA A 116 4.50 -2.73 -2.27
N TYR A 117 5.17 -1.59 -2.30
CA TYR A 117 4.63 -0.31 -1.85
C TYR A 117 4.41 0.61 -3.05
N LEU A 118 3.15 0.84 -3.42
CA LEU A 118 2.79 1.66 -4.58
C LEU A 118 2.50 3.11 -4.16
N VAL A 119 3.03 4.04 -4.93
CA VAL A 119 2.83 5.47 -4.75
C VAL A 119 2.50 6.17 -6.07
N PRO A 120 1.75 7.29 -6.04
CA PRO A 120 1.26 7.91 -7.27
C PRO A 120 2.32 8.72 -8.03
N THR A 121 3.45 9.10 -7.41
CA THR A 121 4.47 9.93 -8.05
C THR A 121 5.89 9.47 -7.70
N THR A 122 6.83 9.74 -8.62
CA THR A 122 8.25 9.43 -8.44
C THR A 122 8.89 10.18 -7.27
N ILE A 123 8.45 11.41 -7.01
CA ILE A 123 8.92 12.21 -5.86
C ILE A 123 8.51 11.53 -4.55
N LEU A 124 7.27 11.07 -4.48
CA LEU A 124 6.79 10.35 -3.29
C LEU A 124 7.48 8.99 -3.15
N ALA A 125 7.77 8.30 -4.26
CA ALA A 125 8.55 7.07 -4.22
C ALA A 125 9.93 7.28 -3.58
N GLN A 126 10.62 8.36 -3.95
CA GLN A 126 11.91 8.71 -3.36
C GLN A 126 11.80 9.05 -1.86
N GLN A 127 10.77 9.79 -1.46
CA GLN A 127 10.54 10.14 -0.06
C GLN A 127 10.25 8.89 0.78
N ILE A 128 9.39 8.02 0.29
CA ILE A 128 9.05 6.76 0.96
C ILE A 128 10.27 5.84 1.02
N TYR A 129 11.03 5.72 -0.08
CA TYR A 129 12.27 4.94 -0.10
C TYR A 129 13.24 5.40 1.00
N ASN A 130 13.52 6.69 1.08
CA ASN A 130 14.43 7.23 2.11
C ASN A 130 13.90 6.94 3.54
N THR A 131 12.58 7.02 3.73
CA THR A 131 11.96 6.74 5.03
C THR A 131 12.10 5.26 5.39
N PHE A 132 11.83 4.34 4.45
CA PHE A 132 11.99 2.90 4.66
C PHE A 132 13.45 2.54 4.90
N GLU A 133 14.36 3.01 4.05
CA GLU A 133 15.81 2.76 4.20
C GLU A 133 16.30 3.20 5.58
N GLN A 134 15.93 4.40 6.03
CA GLN A 134 16.33 4.91 7.34
C GLN A 134 15.75 4.06 8.48
N ARG A 135 14.48 3.66 8.40
CA ARG A 135 13.81 2.84 9.42
C ARG A 135 14.36 1.42 9.46
N MET A 136 14.73 0.84 8.31
CA MET A 136 15.23 -0.54 8.21
C MET A 136 16.73 -0.68 8.42
N LYS A 137 17.47 0.43 8.54
CA LYS A 137 18.94 0.47 8.56
C LYS A 137 19.62 -0.52 9.52
N ASN A 138 18.99 -0.82 10.65
CA ASN A 138 19.55 -1.69 11.68
C ASN A 138 19.09 -3.15 11.57
N PHE A 139 18.36 -3.49 10.52
CA PHE A 139 17.80 -4.81 10.27
C PHE A 139 18.29 -5.36 8.94
N PRO A 140 18.44 -6.69 8.80
CA PRO A 140 18.87 -7.32 7.55
C PRO A 140 17.73 -7.34 6.52
N VAL A 141 17.32 -6.16 6.04
CA VAL A 141 16.19 -5.96 5.14
C VAL A 141 16.65 -5.13 3.95
N THR A 142 16.37 -5.63 2.75
CA THR A 142 16.75 -4.98 1.49
C THR A 142 15.58 -4.22 0.89
N VAL A 143 15.77 -2.90 0.71
CA VAL A 143 14.77 -1.99 0.11
C VAL A 143 15.22 -1.60 -1.28
N ALA A 144 14.38 -1.79 -2.29
CA ALA A 144 14.61 -1.36 -3.66
C ALA A 144 13.57 -0.33 -4.12
N GLN A 145 14.00 0.62 -4.93
CA GLN A 145 13.13 1.60 -5.57
C GLN A 145 13.00 1.27 -7.06
N LEU A 146 11.78 1.01 -7.51
CA LEU A 146 11.44 0.79 -8.91
C LEU A 146 10.76 2.05 -9.46
N SER A 147 11.54 3.03 -9.90
CA SER A 147 11.03 4.28 -10.44
C SER A 147 11.83 4.76 -11.66
N SER A 148 11.23 5.64 -12.44
CA SER A 148 11.85 6.24 -13.64
C SER A 148 13.09 7.08 -13.38
N PHE A 149 13.48 7.32 -12.12
CA PHE A 149 14.74 7.98 -11.78
C PHE A 149 15.96 7.05 -11.89
N ARG A 150 15.75 5.74 -12.03
CA ARG A 150 16.82 4.77 -12.24
C ARG A 150 17.06 4.55 -13.73
N THR A 151 18.30 4.22 -14.08
CA THR A 151 18.64 3.79 -15.44
C THR A 151 17.91 2.47 -15.77
N SER A 152 17.73 2.19 -17.05
CA SER A 152 17.11 0.94 -17.49
C SER A 152 17.86 -0.30 -16.98
N MET A 153 19.17 -0.21 -16.80
CA MET A 153 20.00 -1.30 -16.29
C MET A 153 19.75 -1.54 -14.81
N GLU A 154 19.81 -0.50 -13.97
CA GLU A 154 19.49 -0.59 -12.53
C GLU A 154 18.06 -1.06 -12.28
N PHE A 155 17.12 -0.68 -13.13
CA PHE A 155 15.74 -1.12 -13.05
C PHE A 155 15.61 -2.64 -13.31
N MET A 156 16.27 -3.14 -14.36
CA MET A 156 16.28 -4.57 -14.69
C MET A 156 16.98 -5.40 -13.62
N GLU A 157 18.07 -4.88 -13.05
CA GLU A 157 18.78 -5.50 -11.93
C GLU A 157 17.87 -5.64 -10.71
N SER A 158 17.23 -4.55 -10.29
CA SER A 158 16.27 -4.56 -9.16
C SER A 158 15.09 -5.51 -9.38
N ILE A 159 14.56 -5.63 -10.61
CA ILE A 159 13.54 -6.63 -10.93
C ILE A 159 14.10 -8.04 -10.80
N SER A 160 15.29 -8.29 -11.29
CA SER A 160 15.92 -9.62 -11.17
C SER A 160 16.14 -10.01 -9.71
N GLU A 161 16.61 -9.08 -8.89
CA GLU A 161 16.80 -9.26 -7.44
C GLU A 161 15.45 -9.50 -6.71
N LEU A 162 14.39 -8.82 -7.15
CA LEU A 162 13.04 -9.05 -6.62
C LEU A 162 12.54 -10.46 -6.97
N ILE A 163 12.75 -10.91 -8.20
CA ILE A 163 12.31 -12.23 -8.67
C ILE A 163 13.02 -13.37 -7.91
N ILE A 164 14.30 -13.22 -7.62
CA ILE A 164 15.09 -14.22 -6.87
C ILE A 164 14.88 -14.14 -5.35
N GLY A 165 14.08 -13.18 -4.87
CA GLY A 165 13.78 -13.02 -3.45
C GLY A 165 14.86 -12.30 -2.64
N PHE A 166 15.78 -11.59 -3.27
CA PHE A 166 16.84 -10.83 -2.61
C PHE A 166 16.34 -9.47 -2.09
N VAL A 167 15.33 -8.91 -2.72
CA VAL A 167 14.67 -7.66 -2.32
C VAL A 167 13.44 -7.96 -1.50
N ASP A 168 13.37 -7.42 -0.30
CA ASP A 168 12.25 -7.57 0.63
C ASP A 168 11.16 -6.53 0.39
N PHE A 169 11.55 -5.29 0.08
CA PHE A 169 10.66 -4.17 -0.19
C PHE A 169 10.91 -3.58 -1.57
N ALA A 170 9.87 -3.54 -2.38
CA ALA A 170 9.86 -2.83 -3.65
C ALA A 170 8.95 -1.61 -3.59
N ILE A 171 9.51 -0.42 -3.75
CA ILE A 171 8.76 0.84 -3.79
C ILE A 171 8.63 1.29 -5.24
N SER A 172 7.42 1.40 -5.76
CA SER A 172 7.15 1.67 -7.18
C SER A 172 6.07 2.71 -7.41
N THR A 173 6.13 3.31 -8.63
CA THR A 173 5.05 4.13 -9.19
C THR A 173 4.43 3.39 -10.34
N HIS A 174 3.48 2.62 -10.32
CA HIS A 174 2.89 1.87 -11.46
C HIS A 174 3.89 1.10 -12.35
#